data_420d3ca3ee5da62081c8f2f08d3a057d
#
_entry.id   420d3ca3ee5da62081c8f2f08d3a057d
#
_cell.length_a   1.000
_cell.length_b   1.000
_cell.length_c   1.000
_cell.angle_alpha   90.00
_cell.angle_beta   90.00
_cell.angle_gamma   90.00
#
_symmetry.space_group_name_H-M   'P 1'
#
loop_
_entity.id
_entity.type
_entity.pdbx_description
1 polymer ?
#
loop_
_entity_poly.entity_id
_entity_poly.type
_entity_poly.pdbx_seq_one_letter_code
_entity_poly.pdbx_strand_id
1 'polypeptide(L)'
;MSTMPTPESALPAQARAKTPTKAPNDREGFRQAMSWLHTWAGLVLGWLLFAIFLTGTLSFFRNELNLWTHPELHGLPATAAGTETNTAEKALAALHRKVPDVTQWIMHLPDERDPAVNVLWRGSGNGRFETLRMNPQTGEPVDIRQSMGGDFFYRFHFELRTAQKGRWTLEGRWVVGVGTLLMFMALLTGVVTHRRIFKDFFTFRPGKGGQRAWLDAHNVSGVLVLPFYLMITFSGLMIFHSMYLPSGIATAYAGADGKVDSNTYFADLQGDQPERRARREPGAKVEPLPLIPVATILTAAQKHW
;
A
#
# COMPACT_ATOMS: atom_id res chain seq x y z
N MET A 1 -39.79 77.42 -46.97
CA MET A 1 -38.69 77.74 -46.02
C MET A 1 -38.54 76.58 -45.12
N SER A 2 -37.55 75.74 -45.44
CA SER A 2 -37.27 74.50 -44.73
C SER A 2 -36.03 74.76 -43.88
N THR A 3 -36.17 74.66 -42.56
CA THR A 3 -35.02 74.75 -41.63
C THR A 3 -34.43 73.38 -41.37
N MET A 4 -33.16 73.21 -41.77
CA MET A 4 -32.34 72.03 -41.43
C MET A 4 -32.00 72.08 -39.92
N PRO A 5 -31.98 70.94 -39.24
CA PRO A 5 -31.38 70.79 -37.89
C PRO A 5 -29.89 70.71 -37.98
N THR A 6 -29.19 71.42 -37.08
CA THR A 6 -27.73 71.37 -36.85
C THR A 6 -27.31 70.06 -36.25
N PRO A 7 -26.13 69.53 -36.60
CA PRO A 7 -25.59 68.25 -36.03
C PRO A 7 -25.07 68.51 -34.60
N GLU A 8 -25.64 67.77 -33.67
CA GLU A 8 -25.19 67.66 -32.27
C GLU A 8 -23.78 67.06 -32.18
N SER A 9 -22.85 67.79 -31.60
CA SER A 9 -21.50 67.42 -31.44
C SER A 9 -21.36 66.25 -30.44
N ALA A 10 -21.03 65.05 -30.95
CA ALA A 10 -20.70 63.89 -30.13
C ALA A 10 -19.44 64.17 -29.28
N LEU A 11 -19.58 64.23 -27.98
CA LEU A 11 -18.46 64.26 -27.04
C LEU A 11 -17.62 62.97 -27.15
N PRO A 12 -16.30 63.05 -27.15
CA PRO A 12 -15.47 61.86 -27.24
C PRO A 12 -15.63 60.96 -26.00
N ALA A 13 -15.84 59.68 -26.21
CA ALA A 13 -15.93 58.67 -25.16
C ALA A 13 -14.66 58.74 -24.30
N GLN A 14 -14.83 59.18 -23.05
CA GLN A 14 -13.77 59.14 -22.06
C GLN A 14 -13.24 57.70 -21.95
N ALA A 15 -12.00 57.50 -22.34
CA ALA A 15 -11.26 56.24 -22.15
C ALA A 15 -11.29 55.90 -20.65
N ARG A 16 -12.04 54.89 -20.28
CA ARG A 16 -12.11 54.34 -18.92
C ARG A 16 -10.67 53.91 -18.55
N ALA A 17 -9.98 54.70 -17.73
CA ALA A 17 -8.68 54.38 -17.19
C ALA A 17 -8.80 53.04 -16.50
N LYS A 18 -8.02 52.03 -17.00
CA LYS A 18 -7.90 50.75 -16.35
C LYS A 18 -7.32 51.00 -14.96
N THR A 19 -8.10 50.74 -13.93
CA THR A 19 -7.66 50.76 -12.54
C THR A 19 -6.39 49.93 -12.43
N PRO A 20 -5.29 50.42 -11.84
CA PRO A 20 -4.09 49.66 -11.71
C PRO A 20 -4.40 48.41 -10.89
N THR A 21 -4.19 47.23 -11.47
CA THR A 21 -4.29 45.96 -10.78
C THR A 21 -3.25 45.95 -9.68
N LYS A 22 -3.70 46.05 -8.45
CA LYS A 22 -2.86 45.95 -7.25
C LYS A 22 -2.00 44.68 -7.36
N ALA A 23 -0.70 44.82 -7.24
CA ALA A 23 0.20 43.67 -7.24
C ALA A 23 -0.29 42.64 -6.21
N PRO A 24 -0.32 41.35 -6.54
CA PRO A 24 -0.79 40.33 -5.61
C PRO A 24 0.11 40.36 -4.37
N ASN A 25 -0.52 40.41 -3.19
CA ASN A 25 0.17 40.30 -1.92
C ASN A 25 0.84 38.92 -1.88
N ASP A 26 2.07 38.80 -1.38
CA ASP A 26 2.85 37.53 -1.34
C ASP A 26 2.05 36.33 -0.82
N ARG A 27 1.17 36.55 0.16
CA ARG A 27 0.26 35.53 0.69
C ARG A 27 -0.80 35.06 -0.32
N GLU A 28 -1.25 35.93 -1.21
CA GLU A 28 -2.20 35.56 -2.28
C GLU A 28 -1.50 34.80 -3.40
N GLY A 29 -0.28 35.21 -3.75
CA GLY A 29 0.58 34.50 -4.71
C GLY A 29 0.88 33.08 -4.26
N PHE A 30 1.29 32.89 -3.00
CA PHE A 30 1.54 31.58 -2.43
C PHE A 30 0.27 30.68 -2.47
N ARG A 31 -0.87 31.20 -2.06
CA ARG A 31 -2.12 30.43 -2.08
C ARG A 31 -2.56 30.07 -3.51
N GLN A 32 -2.37 30.94 -4.47
CA GLN A 32 -2.65 30.63 -5.87
C GLN A 32 -1.74 29.51 -6.40
N ALA A 33 -0.46 29.54 -6.05
CA ALA A 33 0.46 28.47 -6.40
C ALA A 33 0.05 27.14 -5.76
N MET A 34 -0.35 27.13 -4.48
CA MET A 34 -0.85 25.94 -3.80
C MET A 34 -2.16 25.41 -4.42
N SER A 35 -3.07 26.31 -4.78
CA SER A 35 -4.30 25.94 -5.48
C SER A 35 -4.04 25.34 -6.86
N TRP A 36 -3.09 25.90 -7.60
CA TRP A 36 -2.66 25.36 -8.87
C TRP A 36 -2.07 23.94 -8.70
N LEU A 37 -1.14 23.78 -7.76
CA LEU A 37 -0.52 22.48 -7.48
C LEU A 37 -1.55 21.43 -7.05
N HIS A 38 -2.48 21.80 -6.16
CA HIS A 38 -3.57 20.94 -5.72
C HIS A 38 -4.44 20.47 -6.90
N THR A 39 -4.82 21.40 -7.77
CA THR A 39 -5.68 21.10 -8.93
C THR A 39 -5.00 20.15 -9.90
N TRP A 40 -3.73 20.42 -10.26
CA TRP A 40 -3.02 19.60 -11.21
C TRP A 40 -2.63 18.24 -10.64
N ALA A 41 -2.19 18.19 -9.38
CA ALA A 41 -1.94 16.91 -8.72
C ALA A 41 -3.21 16.05 -8.67
N GLY A 42 -4.35 16.63 -8.30
CA GLY A 42 -5.63 15.92 -8.28
C GLY A 42 -6.09 15.44 -9.66
N LEU A 43 -5.96 16.29 -10.68
CA LEU A 43 -6.41 15.95 -12.05
C LEU A 43 -5.54 14.85 -12.69
N VAL A 44 -4.22 14.99 -12.60
CA VAL A 44 -3.27 14.04 -13.22
C VAL A 44 -3.30 12.70 -12.51
N LEU A 45 -3.41 12.71 -11.18
CA LEU A 45 -3.30 11.50 -10.37
C LEU A 45 -4.65 10.87 -10.02
N GLY A 46 -5.77 11.55 -10.24
CA GLY A 46 -7.08 11.12 -9.75
C GLY A 46 -7.42 9.68 -10.11
N TRP A 47 -7.20 9.27 -11.35
CA TRP A 47 -7.46 7.89 -11.78
C TRP A 47 -6.49 6.87 -11.20
N LEU A 48 -5.21 7.23 -11.09
CA LEU A 48 -4.21 6.37 -10.46
C LEU A 48 -4.55 6.16 -8.98
N LEU A 49 -4.82 7.24 -8.26
CA LEU A 49 -5.19 7.19 -6.84
C LEU A 49 -6.49 6.42 -6.63
N PHE A 50 -7.49 6.63 -7.50
CA PHE A 50 -8.73 5.86 -7.45
C PHE A 50 -8.45 4.34 -7.56
N ALA A 51 -7.63 3.94 -8.51
CA ALA A 51 -7.27 2.52 -8.70
C ALA A 51 -6.49 1.96 -7.48
N ILE A 52 -5.55 2.74 -6.94
CA ILE A 52 -4.79 2.39 -5.74
C ILE A 52 -5.72 2.23 -4.53
N PHE A 53 -6.62 3.19 -4.28
CA PHE A 53 -7.55 3.12 -3.16
C PHE A 53 -8.57 1.98 -3.30
N LEU A 54 -9.14 1.81 -4.49
CA LEU A 54 -10.07 0.72 -4.77
C LEU A 54 -9.43 -0.64 -4.49
N THR A 55 -8.22 -0.86 -4.99
CA THR A 55 -7.50 -2.13 -4.79
C THR A 55 -7.03 -2.28 -3.34
N GLY A 56 -6.68 -1.21 -2.65
CA GLY A 56 -6.41 -1.21 -1.21
C GLY A 56 -7.63 -1.61 -0.39
N THR A 57 -8.81 -1.08 -0.72
CA THR A 57 -10.07 -1.46 -0.08
C THR A 57 -10.39 -2.93 -0.32
N LEU A 58 -10.24 -3.42 -1.55
CA LEU A 58 -10.47 -4.84 -1.87
C LEU A 58 -9.46 -5.76 -1.18
N SER A 59 -8.27 -5.27 -0.87
CA SER A 59 -7.25 -6.07 -0.17
C SER A 59 -7.61 -6.41 1.28
N PHE A 60 -8.54 -5.69 1.91
CA PHE A 60 -9.11 -6.11 3.20
C PHE A 60 -9.85 -7.44 3.13
N PHE A 61 -10.41 -7.74 1.97
CA PHE A 61 -11.13 -8.98 1.68
C PHE A 61 -10.25 -10.00 0.95
N ARG A 62 -8.93 -9.95 1.16
CA ARG A 62 -7.96 -10.77 0.46
C ARG A 62 -8.24 -12.26 0.60
N ASN A 63 -8.54 -12.72 1.82
CA ASN A 63 -8.79 -14.12 2.10
C ASN A 63 -10.13 -14.60 1.50
N GLU A 64 -11.18 -13.79 1.63
CA GLU A 64 -12.49 -14.06 1.05
C GLU A 64 -12.44 -14.12 -0.48
N LEU A 65 -11.69 -13.17 -1.09
CA LEU A 65 -11.48 -13.17 -2.55
C LEU A 65 -10.62 -14.36 -3.00
N ASN A 66 -9.62 -14.75 -2.20
CA ASN A 66 -8.85 -15.97 -2.45
C ASN A 66 -9.75 -17.20 -2.37
N LEU A 67 -10.56 -17.33 -1.35
CA LEU A 67 -11.49 -18.44 -1.21
C LEU A 67 -12.51 -18.44 -2.34
N TRP A 68 -13.11 -17.32 -2.68
CA TRP A 68 -14.08 -17.20 -3.78
C TRP A 68 -13.51 -17.60 -5.14
N THR A 69 -12.24 -17.29 -5.40
CA THR A 69 -11.56 -17.61 -6.67
C THR A 69 -10.98 -19.02 -6.71
N HIS A 70 -10.99 -19.75 -5.60
CA HIS A 70 -10.51 -21.13 -5.47
C HIS A 70 -11.61 -22.04 -4.91
N PRO A 71 -12.65 -22.37 -5.72
CA PRO A 71 -13.75 -23.23 -5.27
C PRO A 71 -13.30 -24.61 -4.80
N GLU A 72 -12.09 -25.04 -5.18
CA GLU A 72 -11.48 -26.28 -4.70
C GLU A 72 -11.28 -26.31 -3.18
N LEU A 73 -11.23 -25.14 -2.55
CA LEU A 73 -11.10 -24.99 -1.10
C LEU A 73 -12.44 -24.99 -0.36
N HIS A 74 -13.58 -24.79 -1.05
CA HIS A 74 -14.88 -24.64 -0.39
C HIS A 74 -15.36 -25.92 0.29
N GLY A 75 -14.92 -27.09 -0.18
CA GLY A 75 -15.30 -28.38 0.37
C GLY A 75 -14.38 -28.89 1.47
N LEU A 76 -13.38 -28.12 1.88
CA LEU A 76 -12.46 -28.54 2.92
C LEU A 76 -13.16 -28.54 4.28
N PRO A 77 -12.94 -29.58 5.09
CA PRO A 77 -13.55 -29.67 6.41
C PRO A 77 -12.97 -28.62 7.34
N ALA A 78 -13.82 -28.02 8.17
CA ALA A 78 -13.37 -27.14 9.24
C ALA A 78 -12.43 -27.89 10.20
N THR A 79 -11.39 -27.23 10.63
CA THR A 79 -10.45 -27.79 11.62
C THR A 79 -11.08 -27.69 13.00
N ALA A 80 -11.20 -28.83 13.69
CA ALA A 80 -11.72 -28.84 15.05
C ALA A 80 -10.70 -28.23 16.00
N ALA A 81 -11.16 -27.45 16.98
CA ALA A 81 -10.30 -26.91 18.02
C ALA A 81 -9.52 -28.02 18.74
N GLY A 82 -8.25 -27.79 19.02
CA GLY A 82 -7.39 -28.75 19.68
C GLY A 82 -6.73 -29.79 18.73
N THR A 83 -6.95 -29.67 17.42
CA THR A 83 -6.31 -30.57 16.42
C THR A 83 -5.15 -29.92 15.69
N GLU A 84 -4.76 -28.70 16.06
CA GLU A 84 -3.74 -27.90 15.40
C GLU A 84 -2.39 -28.62 15.31
N THR A 85 -2.00 -29.32 16.40
CA THR A 85 -0.74 -30.10 16.44
C THR A 85 -0.75 -31.22 15.42
N ASN A 86 -1.80 -32.02 15.38
CA ASN A 86 -1.95 -33.13 14.43
C ASN A 86 -1.98 -32.62 12.97
N THR A 87 -2.69 -31.50 12.75
CA THR A 87 -2.75 -30.84 11.44
C THR A 87 -1.37 -30.37 11.01
N ALA A 88 -0.61 -29.73 11.90
CA ALA A 88 0.74 -29.26 11.62
C ALA A 88 1.72 -30.39 11.34
N GLU A 89 1.65 -31.50 12.09
CA GLU A 89 2.51 -32.69 11.90
C GLU A 89 2.26 -33.35 10.54
N LYS A 90 0.99 -33.53 10.17
CA LYS A 90 0.61 -34.06 8.84
C LYS A 90 1.11 -33.16 7.71
N ALA A 91 0.95 -31.84 7.85
CA ALA A 91 1.41 -30.88 6.87
C ALA A 91 2.94 -30.87 6.75
N LEU A 92 3.66 -30.98 7.85
CA LEU A 92 5.11 -31.06 7.84
C LEU A 92 5.60 -32.37 7.19
N ALA A 93 4.95 -33.50 7.48
CA ALA A 93 5.26 -34.77 6.84
C ALA A 93 5.03 -34.73 5.32
N ALA A 94 3.95 -34.08 4.88
CA ALA A 94 3.66 -33.89 3.46
C ALA A 94 4.69 -32.94 2.79
N LEU A 95 5.11 -31.88 3.47
CA LEU A 95 6.15 -30.98 2.97
C LEU A 95 7.48 -31.73 2.79
N HIS A 96 7.92 -32.51 3.77
CA HIS A 96 9.17 -33.27 3.69
C HIS A 96 9.11 -34.37 2.61
N ARG A 97 7.97 -34.97 2.36
CA ARG A 97 7.80 -35.88 1.22
C ARG A 97 7.99 -35.19 -0.13
N LYS A 98 7.51 -33.94 -0.24
CA LYS A 98 7.60 -33.15 -1.48
C LYS A 98 8.97 -32.48 -1.65
N VAL A 99 9.55 -31.98 -0.57
CA VAL A 99 10.81 -31.25 -0.54
C VAL A 99 11.65 -31.74 0.65
N PRO A 100 12.37 -32.86 0.51
CA PRO A 100 13.13 -33.46 1.62
C PRO A 100 14.17 -32.51 2.25
N ASP A 101 14.81 -31.68 1.42
CA ASP A 101 15.91 -30.81 1.83
C ASP A 101 15.46 -29.40 2.24
N VAL A 102 14.17 -29.21 2.53
CA VAL A 102 13.65 -27.90 2.94
C VAL A 102 14.21 -27.49 4.30
N THR A 103 14.86 -26.33 4.35
CA THR A 103 15.49 -25.80 5.58
C THR A 103 14.72 -24.61 6.18
N GLN A 104 13.90 -23.94 5.37
CA GLN A 104 13.10 -22.79 5.81
C GLN A 104 11.70 -22.87 5.22
N TRP A 105 10.73 -22.86 6.09
CA TRP A 105 9.32 -22.87 5.72
C TRP A 105 8.50 -22.04 6.71
N ILE A 106 7.33 -21.58 6.25
CA ILE A 106 6.32 -20.90 7.05
C ILE A 106 5.03 -21.68 6.85
N MET A 107 4.38 -22.05 7.95
CA MET A 107 3.10 -22.76 7.91
C MET A 107 2.03 -21.89 8.52
N HIS A 108 0.95 -21.67 7.78
CA HIS A 108 -0.28 -21.10 8.28
C HIS A 108 -1.28 -22.23 8.47
N LEU A 109 -1.71 -22.40 9.70
CA LEU A 109 -2.78 -23.35 10.04
C LEU A 109 -4.13 -22.79 9.59
N PRO A 110 -5.12 -23.64 9.37
CA PRO A 110 -6.46 -23.20 8.99
C PRO A 110 -7.07 -22.28 10.06
N ASP A 111 -7.80 -21.30 9.59
CA ASP A 111 -8.59 -20.39 10.42
C ASP A 111 -10.00 -20.22 9.82
N GLU A 112 -10.79 -19.31 10.41
CA GLU A 112 -12.16 -19.03 9.95
C GLU A 112 -12.23 -18.45 8.52
N ARG A 113 -11.13 -17.86 8.05
CA ARG A 113 -11.05 -17.17 6.74
C ARG A 113 -10.30 -17.99 5.68
N ASP A 114 -9.52 -18.99 6.07
CA ASP A 114 -8.79 -19.88 5.17
C ASP A 114 -8.85 -21.33 5.69
N PRO A 115 -9.66 -22.20 5.10
CA PRO A 115 -9.87 -23.56 5.58
C PRO A 115 -8.71 -24.51 5.29
N ALA A 116 -7.73 -24.11 4.47
CA ALA A 116 -6.59 -24.95 4.09
C ALA A 116 -5.34 -24.66 4.92
N VAL A 117 -4.53 -25.69 5.15
CA VAL A 117 -3.15 -25.46 5.58
C VAL A 117 -2.36 -24.87 4.41
N ASN A 118 -1.66 -23.76 4.66
CA ASN A 118 -0.84 -23.12 3.66
C ASN A 118 0.62 -23.14 4.09
N VAL A 119 1.46 -23.88 3.35
CA VAL A 119 2.89 -23.95 3.61
C VAL A 119 3.65 -23.23 2.50
N LEU A 120 4.49 -22.30 2.92
CA LEU A 120 5.39 -21.57 2.04
C LEU A 120 6.82 -22.02 2.38
N TRP A 121 7.63 -22.28 1.37
CA TRP A 121 9.05 -22.53 1.55
C TRP A 121 9.88 -21.82 0.49
N ARG A 122 11.16 -21.67 0.76
CA ARG A 122 12.07 -21.09 -0.21
C ARG A 122 12.64 -22.18 -1.09
N GLY A 123 12.31 -22.15 -2.39
CA GLY A 123 12.85 -23.07 -3.38
C GLY A 123 14.39 -22.93 -3.53
N SER A 124 15.06 -24.05 -3.73
CA SER A 124 16.54 -24.15 -3.76
C SER A 124 17.20 -23.48 -4.99
N GLY A 125 16.45 -23.14 -6.05
CA GLY A 125 17.05 -22.68 -7.32
C GLY A 125 17.06 -21.18 -7.55
N ASN A 126 15.97 -20.48 -7.22
CA ASN A 126 15.79 -19.06 -7.59
C ASN A 126 15.43 -18.15 -6.41
N GLY A 127 15.46 -18.67 -5.20
CA GLY A 127 15.10 -17.93 -3.99
C GLY A 127 13.64 -17.48 -3.92
N ARG A 128 12.77 -17.96 -4.81
CA ARG A 128 11.34 -17.67 -4.78
C ARG A 128 10.65 -18.52 -3.74
N PHE A 129 9.62 -17.94 -3.12
CA PHE A 129 8.73 -18.72 -2.28
C PHE A 129 7.79 -19.55 -3.16
N GLU A 130 7.76 -20.84 -2.86
CA GLU A 130 6.79 -21.78 -3.38
C GLU A 130 5.71 -22.00 -2.32
N THR A 131 4.54 -22.41 -2.74
CA THR A 131 3.36 -22.55 -1.87
C THR A 131 2.73 -23.92 -2.09
N LEU A 132 2.28 -24.54 -1.02
CA LEU A 132 1.53 -25.79 -1.03
C LEU A 132 0.29 -25.61 -0.16
N ARG A 133 -0.88 -25.85 -0.76
CA ARG A 133 -2.14 -25.92 -0.04
C ARG A 133 -2.49 -27.36 0.27
N MET A 134 -2.95 -27.64 1.48
CA MET A 134 -3.22 -29.01 1.94
C MET A 134 -4.54 -29.07 2.70
N ASN A 135 -5.18 -30.22 2.59
CA ASN A 135 -6.34 -30.55 3.40
C ASN A 135 -5.92 -30.70 4.87
N PRO A 136 -6.55 -30.00 5.81
CA PRO A 136 -6.13 -30.00 7.21
C PRO A 136 -6.32 -31.35 7.91
N GLN A 137 -7.26 -32.18 7.46
CA GLN A 137 -7.53 -33.48 8.09
C GLN A 137 -6.63 -34.59 7.57
N THR A 138 -6.39 -34.61 6.24
CA THR A 138 -5.63 -35.68 5.61
C THR A 138 -4.16 -35.35 5.43
N GLY A 139 -3.79 -34.06 5.36
CA GLY A 139 -2.45 -33.60 4.97
C GLY A 139 -2.15 -33.78 3.48
N GLU A 140 -3.16 -34.16 2.68
CA GLU A 140 -3.00 -34.33 1.24
C GLU A 140 -2.98 -32.97 0.54
N PRO A 141 -2.10 -32.80 -0.48
CA PRO A 141 -2.11 -31.60 -1.31
C PRO A 141 -3.45 -31.38 -2.01
N VAL A 142 -3.93 -30.14 -2.00
CA VAL A 142 -5.10 -29.72 -2.78
C VAL A 142 -4.57 -29.08 -4.06
N ASP A 143 -4.99 -29.63 -5.19
CA ASP A 143 -4.68 -29.02 -6.48
C ASP A 143 -5.64 -27.84 -6.70
N ILE A 144 -5.07 -26.64 -6.67
CA ILE A 144 -5.80 -25.40 -6.86
C ILE A 144 -5.46 -24.77 -8.21
N ARG A 145 -6.47 -24.18 -8.83
CA ARG A 145 -6.27 -23.44 -10.09
C ARG A 145 -5.31 -22.27 -9.88
N GLN A 146 -4.59 -21.91 -10.92
CA GLN A 146 -3.69 -20.75 -10.91
C GLN A 146 -4.51 -19.46 -11.01
N SER A 147 -5.03 -19.01 -9.89
CA SER A 147 -5.66 -17.71 -9.72
C SER A 147 -4.83 -16.85 -8.76
N MET A 148 -4.81 -15.55 -8.99
CA MET A 148 -4.20 -14.62 -8.04
C MET A 148 -5.16 -14.18 -6.95
N GLY A 149 -6.45 -14.32 -7.19
CA GLY A 149 -7.49 -13.99 -6.21
C GLY A 149 -7.29 -12.61 -5.58
N GLY A 150 -7.41 -12.57 -4.25
CA GLY A 150 -7.19 -11.37 -3.45
C GLY A 150 -5.77 -10.85 -3.49
N ASP A 151 -4.78 -11.70 -3.79
CA ASP A 151 -3.38 -11.30 -3.94
C ASP A 151 -3.16 -10.36 -5.12
N PHE A 152 -4.01 -10.41 -6.15
CA PHE A 152 -3.99 -9.45 -7.24
C PHE A 152 -4.24 -8.04 -6.72
N PHE A 153 -5.30 -7.82 -5.96
CA PHE A 153 -5.66 -6.51 -5.42
C PHE A 153 -4.63 -6.00 -4.42
N TYR A 154 -4.20 -6.87 -3.51
CA TYR A 154 -3.15 -6.55 -2.55
C TYR A 154 -1.87 -6.07 -3.22
N ARG A 155 -1.36 -6.79 -4.21
CA ARG A 155 -0.15 -6.41 -4.94
C ARG A 155 -0.36 -5.21 -5.86
N PHE A 156 -1.53 -5.09 -6.47
CA PHE A 156 -1.83 -3.94 -7.32
C PHE A 156 -1.78 -2.64 -6.52
N HIS A 157 -2.26 -2.65 -5.27
CA HIS A 157 -2.28 -1.48 -4.41
C HIS A 157 -0.91 -0.81 -4.25
N PHE A 158 0.17 -1.55 -4.12
CA PHE A 158 1.49 -0.98 -3.85
C PHE A 158 2.52 -1.17 -4.97
N GLU A 159 2.25 -1.98 -5.99
CA GLU A 159 3.21 -2.24 -7.08
C GLU A 159 2.60 -2.30 -8.49
N LEU A 160 1.31 -1.99 -8.65
CA LEU A 160 0.56 -2.02 -9.93
C LEU A 160 0.75 -3.32 -10.73
N ARG A 161 1.13 -4.41 -10.09
CA ARG A 161 1.43 -5.70 -10.71
C ARG A 161 2.52 -5.67 -11.80
N THR A 162 3.32 -4.64 -11.86
CA THR A 162 4.40 -4.52 -12.87
C THR A 162 5.70 -5.18 -12.44
N ALA A 163 5.76 -5.79 -11.25
CA ALA A 163 6.95 -6.35 -10.65
C ALA A 163 7.51 -7.62 -11.36
N GLN A 164 6.98 -8.00 -12.52
CA GLN A 164 7.67 -8.99 -13.35
C GLN A 164 8.91 -8.35 -13.96
N LYS A 165 10.06 -8.66 -13.36
CA LYS A 165 11.36 -8.21 -13.84
C LYS A 165 11.49 -8.42 -15.35
N GLY A 166 11.83 -7.35 -16.07
CA GLY A 166 12.19 -7.39 -17.48
C GLY A 166 11.14 -6.88 -18.48
N ARG A 167 9.89 -6.61 -18.06
CA ARG A 167 8.85 -6.13 -19.00
C ARG A 167 8.71 -4.62 -19.03
N TRP A 168 9.05 -3.94 -17.93
CA TRP A 168 8.98 -2.49 -17.80
C TRP A 168 10.26 -1.98 -17.15
N THR A 169 10.77 -0.87 -17.63
CA THR A 169 11.95 -0.21 -17.06
C THR A 169 11.68 0.47 -15.72
N LEU A 170 10.41 0.79 -15.46
CA LEU A 170 9.96 1.43 -14.23
C LEU A 170 9.16 0.43 -13.38
N GLU A 171 9.63 0.16 -12.16
CA GLU A 171 8.90 -0.67 -11.22
C GLU A 171 7.65 0.06 -10.72
N GLY A 172 6.52 -0.65 -10.66
CA GLY A 172 5.25 -0.07 -10.23
C GLY A 172 5.27 0.54 -8.83
N ARG A 173 6.15 0.08 -7.95
CA ARG A 173 6.36 0.66 -6.61
C ARG A 173 6.81 2.12 -6.67
N TRP A 174 7.64 2.49 -7.65
CA TRP A 174 8.02 3.89 -7.86
C TRP A 174 6.85 4.74 -8.32
N VAL A 175 6.02 4.21 -9.22
CA VAL A 175 4.82 4.92 -9.69
C VAL A 175 3.84 5.16 -8.53
N VAL A 176 3.59 4.12 -7.72
CA VAL A 176 2.75 4.24 -6.53
C VAL A 176 3.37 5.19 -5.52
N GLY A 177 4.68 5.11 -5.29
CA GLY A 177 5.39 5.99 -4.36
C GLY A 177 5.32 7.46 -4.74
N VAL A 178 5.58 7.78 -6.00
CA VAL A 178 5.44 9.15 -6.53
C VAL A 178 3.98 9.60 -6.44
N GLY A 179 3.02 8.74 -6.81
CA GLY A 179 1.59 9.04 -6.67
C GLY A 179 1.20 9.33 -5.21
N THR A 180 1.70 8.54 -4.27
CA THR A 180 1.47 8.73 -2.82
C THR A 180 2.11 10.03 -2.31
N LEU A 181 3.33 10.34 -2.74
CA LEU A 181 3.99 11.61 -2.39
C LEU A 181 3.21 12.81 -2.90
N LEU A 182 2.77 12.77 -4.15
CA LEU A 182 1.97 13.86 -4.73
C LEU A 182 0.59 13.96 -4.08
N MET A 183 -0.01 12.85 -3.68
CA MET A 183 -1.23 12.86 -2.87
C MET A 183 -0.97 13.52 -1.51
N PHE A 184 0.10 13.18 -0.83
CA PHE A 184 0.47 13.78 0.45
C PHE A 184 0.64 15.31 0.29
N MET A 185 1.32 15.75 -0.76
CA MET A 185 1.43 17.17 -1.10
C MET A 185 0.07 17.79 -1.42
N ALA A 186 -0.82 17.08 -2.12
CA ALA A 186 -2.17 17.57 -2.40
C ALA A 186 -3.01 17.75 -1.13
N LEU A 187 -2.88 16.85 -0.15
CA LEU A 187 -3.54 17.00 1.16
C LEU A 187 -3.05 18.26 1.90
N LEU A 188 -1.73 18.47 1.97
CA LEU A 188 -1.16 19.66 2.60
C LEU A 188 -1.58 20.96 1.89
N THR A 189 -1.49 20.98 0.57
CA THR A 189 -1.89 22.14 -0.24
C THR A 189 -3.40 22.39 -0.19
N GLY A 190 -4.20 21.34 -0.07
CA GLY A 190 -5.65 21.41 0.14
C GLY A 190 -6.00 22.18 1.42
N VAL A 191 -5.32 21.86 2.54
CA VAL A 191 -5.50 22.59 3.81
C VAL A 191 -5.18 24.07 3.66
N VAL A 192 -4.08 24.41 2.95
CA VAL A 192 -3.68 25.81 2.71
C VAL A 192 -4.68 26.55 1.79
N THR A 193 -5.20 25.85 0.79
CA THR A 193 -6.11 26.42 -0.20
C THR A 193 -7.49 26.72 0.40
N HIS A 194 -8.01 25.84 1.23
CA HIS A 194 -9.35 25.94 1.82
C HIS A 194 -9.34 26.74 3.13
N ARG A 195 -9.41 28.07 3.03
CA ARG A 195 -9.36 28.99 4.19
C ARG A 195 -10.41 28.74 5.28
N ARG A 196 -11.53 28.16 4.91
CA ARG A 196 -12.67 27.93 5.79
C ARG A 196 -13.08 26.47 5.83
N ILE A 197 -12.08 25.62 5.86
CA ILE A 197 -12.22 24.17 5.72
C ILE A 197 -13.35 23.60 6.61
N PHE A 198 -13.41 23.99 7.90
CA PHE A 198 -14.44 23.52 8.82
C PHE A 198 -15.80 24.19 8.59
N LYS A 199 -15.83 25.47 8.14
CA LYS A 199 -17.10 26.14 7.82
C LYS A 199 -17.71 25.56 6.55
N ASP A 200 -16.90 25.32 5.54
CA ASP A 200 -17.34 24.79 4.25
C ASP A 200 -17.75 23.31 4.39
N PHE A 201 -17.21 22.58 5.36
CA PHE A 201 -17.63 21.23 5.72
C PHE A 201 -19.12 21.14 6.05
N PHE A 202 -19.68 22.10 6.81
CA PHE A 202 -21.10 22.12 7.20
C PHE A 202 -22.01 22.73 6.14
N THR A 203 -21.52 23.09 4.95
CA THR A 203 -22.28 23.80 3.92
C THR A 203 -22.54 22.94 2.68
N PHE A 204 -22.76 21.63 2.84
CA PHE A 204 -23.11 20.76 1.71
C PHE A 204 -24.49 21.12 1.12
N ARG A 205 -24.51 21.42 -0.17
CA ARG A 205 -25.70 21.92 -0.90
C ARG A 205 -25.96 21.06 -2.15
N PRO A 206 -26.54 19.87 -2.01
CA PRO A 206 -26.72 18.94 -3.13
C PRO A 206 -27.66 19.50 -4.21
N GLY A 207 -28.58 20.38 -3.87
CA GLY A 207 -29.58 20.95 -4.79
C GLY A 207 -29.13 22.17 -5.61
N LYS A 208 -27.88 22.66 -5.48
CA LYS A 208 -27.42 23.91 -6.16
C LYS A 208 -26.73 23.72 -7.53
N GLY A 209 -26.95 22.60 -8.21
CA GLY A 209 -26.39 22.37 -9.54
C GLY A 209 -25.05 21.59 -9.53
N GLY A 210 -24.77 20.93 -10.65
CA GLY A 210 -23.76 19.88 -10.74
C GLY A 210 -22.37 20.26 -10.23
N GLN A 211 -21.73 21.29 -10.76
CA GLN A 211 -20.35 21.65 -10.39
C GLN A 211 -20.22 22.07 -8.90
N ARG A 212 -21.20 22.82 -8.39
CA ARG A 212 -21.17 23.28 -6.99
C ARG A 212 -21.37 22.13 -6.01
N ALA A 213 -22.26 21.21 -6.31
CA ALA A 213 -22.52 20.04 -5.49
C ALA A 213 -21.25 19.13 -5.42
N TRP A 214 -20.54 18.96 -6.54
CA TRP A 214 -19.28 18.21 -6.56
C TRP A 214 -18.16 18.87 -5.75
N LEU A 215 -18.04 20.20 -5.80
CA LEU A 215 -17.08 20.93 -4.95
C LEU A 215 -17.42 20.81 -3.47
N ASP A 216 -18.68 20.96 -3.11
CA ASP A 216 -19.13 20.81 -1.73
C ASP A 216 -18.92 19.35 -1.25
N ALA A 217 -19.19 18.35 -2.09
CA ALA A 217 -18.92 16.94 -1.79
C ALA A 217 -17.42 16.66 -1.60
N HIS A 218 -16.56 17.23 -2.46
CA HIS A 218 -15.11 17.13 -2.33
C HIS A 218 -14.63 17.72 -1.00
N ASN A 219 -15.13 18.91 -0.63
CA ASN A 219 -14.77 19.55 0.64
C ASN A 219 -15.20 18.71 1.85
N VAL A 220 -16.46 18.25 1.85
CA VAL A 220 -16.98 17.43 2.96
C VAL A 220 -16.22 16.13 3.09
N SER A 221 -16.07 15.37 2.02
CA SER A 221 -15.34 14.11 2.04
C SER A 221 -13.85 14.30 2.36
N GLY A 222 -13.23 15.34 1.76
CA GLY A 222 -11.81 15.64 2.00
C GLY A 222 -11.52 15.99 3.46
N VAL A 223 -12.37 16.79 4.11
CA VAL A 223 -12.19 17.16 5.52
C VAL A 223 -12.44 15.96 6.45
N LEU A 224 -13.49 15.18 6.17
CA LEU A 224 -13.86 14.03 7.00
C LEU A 224 -12.73 12.99 7.08
N VAL A 225 -12.09 12.72 5.94
CA VAL A 225 -11.07 11.66 5.84
C VAL A 225 -9.64 12.20 5.97
N LEU A 226 -9.45 13.52 6.08
CA LEU A 226 -8.14 14.18 6.08
C LEU A 226 -7.13 13.58 7.08
N PRO A 227 -7.46 13.38 8.37
CA PRO A 227 -6.50 12.83 9.32
C PRO A 227 -6.09 11.39 8.96
N PHE A 228 -7.04 10.59 8.48
CA PHE A 228 -6.76 9.22 8.03
C PHE A 228 -5.89 9.20 6.79
N TYR A 229 -6.17 10.06 5.81
CA TYR A 229 -5.40 10.12 4.58
C TYR A 229 -3.99 10.65 4.81
N LEU A 230 -3.80 11.63 5.70
CA LEU A 230 -2.46 12.06 6.11
C LEU A 230 -1.68 10.91 6.76
N MET A 231 -2.31 10.16 7.66
CA MET A 231 -1.70 9.02 8.32
C MET A 231 -1.33 7.91 7.31
N ILE A 232 -2.28 7.51 6.45
CA ILE A 232 -2.09 6.41 5.48
C ILE A 232 -1.02 6.77 4.45
N THR A 233 -1.05 7.98 3.90
CA THR A 233 -0.06 8.38 2.89
C THR A 233 1.33 8.52 3.50
N PHE A 234 1.44 9.10 4.68
CA PHE A 234 2.71 9.23 5.38
C PHE A 234 3.28 7.85 5.75
N SER A 235 2.48 6.98 6.39
CA SER A 235 2.94 5.64 6.76
C SER A 235 3.30 4.78 5.54
N GLY A 236 2.54 4.87 4.44
CA GLY A 236 2.85 4.20 3.18
C GLY A 236 4.19 4.62 2.59
N LEU A 237 4.52 5.93 2.64
CA LEU A 237 5.83 6.43 2.24
C LEU A 237 6.94 5.91 3.17
N MET A 238 6.67 5.86 4.49
CA MET A 238 7.65 5.37 5.46
C MET A 238 7.93 3.87 5.34
N ILE A 239 6.95 3.04 5.00
CA ILE A 239 7.16 1.60 4.77
C ILE A 239 8.20 1.35 3.68
N PHE A 240 8.20 2.14 2.63
CA PHE A 240 9.13 2.00 1.50
C PHE A 240 10.27 3.03 1.51
N HIS A 241 10.54 3.69 2.66
CA HIS A 241 11.57 4.73 2.75
C HIS A 241 12.95 4.25 2.28
N SER A 242 13.33 3.00 2.58
CA SER A 242 14.60 2.41 2.15
C SER A 242 14.75 2.33 0.62
N MET A 243 13.62 2.22 -0.09
CA MET A 243 13.60 2.22 -1.55
C MET A 243 13.64 3.65 -2.11
N TYR A 244 12.91 4.58 -1.49
CA TYR A 244 12.82 5.96 -1.99
C TYR A 244 13.99 6.84 -1.55
N LEU A 245 14.57 6.57 -0.39
CA LEU A 245 15.67 7.34 0.22
C LEU A 245 16.81 6.42 0.65
N PRO A 246 17.43 5.65 -0.28
CA PRO A 246 18.48 4.71 0.05
C PRO A 246 19.75 5.38 0.58
N SER A 247 20.00 6.64 0.24
CA SER A 247 21.19 7.37 0.62
C SER A 247 21.36 7.52 2.13
N GLY A 248 20.27 7.73 2.87
CA GLY A 248 20.33 7.84 4.34
C GLY A 248 20.82 6.54 4.98
N ILE A 249 20.26 5.41 4.54
CA ILE A 249 20.66 4.08 5.02
C ILE A 249 22.10 3.77 4.56
N ALA A 250 22.43 4.09 3.31
CA ALA A 250 23.75 3.88 2.78
C ALA A 250 24.82 4.67 3.57
N THR A 251 24.54 5.90 3.96
CA THR A 251 25.46 6.71 4.73
C THR A 251 25.64 6.21 6.17
N ALA A 252 24.55 5.77 6.80
CA ALA A 252 24.55 5.37 8.21
C ALA A 252 25.09 3.93 8.43
N TYR A 253 24.84 3.03 7.46
CA TYR A 253 25.09 1.58 7.59
C TYR A 253 26.00 1.01 6.50
N ALA A 254 26.76 1.86 5.81
CA ALA A 254 27.79 1.38 4.89
C ALA A 254 28.97 0.79 5.67
N GLY A 255 29.34 -0.43 5.35
CA GLY A 255 30.57 -1.03 5.83
C GLY A 255 31.83 -0.36 5.21
N ALA A 256 33.01 -0.73 5.68
CA ALA A 256 34.28 -0.24 5.16
C ALA A 256 34.48 -0.55 3.64
N ASP A 257 33.74 -1.50 3.11
CA ASP A 257 33.68 -1.87 1.69
C ASP A 257 32.65 -1.07 0.87
N GLY A 258 31.99 -0.10 1.49
CA GLY A 258 30.96 0.74 0.87
C GLY A 258 29.63 0.01 0.62
N LYS A 259 29.50 -1.25 1.03
CA LYS A 259 28.25 -2.00 0.89
C LYS A 259 27.35 -1.79 2.10
N VAL A 260 26.07 -1.56 1.84
CA VAL A 260 25.06 -1.41 2.89
C VAL A 260 24.69 -2.81 3.42
N ASP A 261 24.91 -3.03 4.70
CA ASP A 261 24.35 -4.21 5.37
C ASP A 261 22.92 -3.91 5.86
N SER A 262 21.96 -4.29 5.04
CA SER A 262 20.53 -4.14 5.40
C SER A 262 20.16 -4.89 6.67
N ASN A 263 20.90 -5.95 7.05
CA ASN A 263 20.61 -6.70 8.27
C ASN A 263 20.95 -5.87 9.51
N THR A 264 22.05 -5.14 9.49
CA THR A 264 22.42 -4.23 10.59
C THR A 264 21.38 -3.14 10.77
N TYR A 265 20.90 -2.54 9.67
CA TYR A 265 19.82 -1.55 9.71
C TYR A 265 18.53 -2.10 10.34
N PHE A 266 18.09 -3.28 9.92
CA PHE A 266 16.89 -3.90 10.49
C PHE A 266 17.07 -4.38 11.93
N ALA A 267 18.29 -4.78 12.32
CA ALA A 267 18.61 -5.14 13.70
C ALA A 267 18.47 -3.91 14.63
N ASP A 268 18.99 -2.77 14.21
CA ASP A 268 18.86 -1.50 14.95
C ASP A 268 17.40 -1.05 15.10
N LEU A 269 16.59 -1.19 14.04
CA LEU A 269 15.16 -0.87 14.09
C LEU A 269 14.38 -1.76 15.06
N GLN A 270 14.81 -3.00 15.24
CA GLN A 270 14.13 -3.97 16.12
C GLN A 270 14.59 -3.85 17.58
N GLY A 271 15.49 -2.93 17.88
CA GLY A 271 16.15 -2.82 19.17
C GLY A 271 17.15 -3.96 19.37
N ASP A 272 18.21 -3.69 20.13
CA ASP A 272 19.26 -4.65 20.44
C ASP A 272 18.68 -5.97 20.97
N GLN A 273 18.59 -6.96 20.08
CA GLN A 273 18.51 -8.36 20.44
C GLN A 273 19.87 -9.00 20.07
N PRO A 274 20.87 -8.90 20.91
CA PRO A 274 22.25 -9.24 20.58
C PRO A 274 22.48 -10.72 20.29
N GLU A 275 21.54 -11.61 20.59
CA GLU A 275 21.84 -13.04 20.57
C GLU A 275 21.09 -13.88 19.53
N ARG A 276 20.20 -13.31 18.71
CA ARG A 276 19.39 -14.13 17.79
C ARG A 276 20.03 -14.47 16.43
N ARG A 277 21.16 -13.87 16.10
CA ARG A 277 21.87 -14.19 14.85
C ARG A 277 23.37 -14.20 15.05
N ALA A 278 23.89 -15.21 15.73
CA ALA A 278 25.23 -15.66 15.43
C ALA A 278 25.27 -15.91 13.92
N ARG A 279 25.93 -15.00 13.18
CA ARG A 279 26.09 -15.06 11.72
C ARG A 279 26.74 -16.41 11.43
N ARG A 280 26.00 -17.34 10.87
CA ARG A 280 26.60 -18.62 10.40
C ARG A 280 27.66 -18.24 9.39
N GLU A 281 28.89 -18.58 9.69
CA GLU A 281 29.98 -18.45 8.72
C GLU A 281 29.63 -19.27 7.47
N PRO A 282 29.86 -18.73 6.25
CA PRO A 282 29.65 -19.47 5.02
C PRO A 282 30.58 -20.68 5.05
N GLY A 283 30.01 -21.88 5.09
CA GLY A 283 30.79 -23.13 5.08
C GLY A 283 30.86 -23.88 6.40
N ALA A 284 30.30 -23.38 7.51
CA ALA A 284 30.17 -24.15 8.73
C ALA A 284 29.30 -25.40 8.48
N LYS A 285 29.88 -26.60 8.61
CA LYS A 285 29.11 -27.84 8.60
C LYS A 285 28.21 -27.83 9.82
N VAL A 286 26.90 -27.66 9.54
CA VAL A 286 25.89 -27.74 10.58
C VAL A 286 25.58 -29.19 10.81
N GLU A 287 25.93 -29.72 11.98
CA GLU A 287 25.30 -30.96 12.43
C GLU A 287 23.80 -30.76 12.51
N PRO A 288 22.99 -31.64 11.92
CA PRO A 288 21.54 -31.53 12.00
C PRO A 288 21.14 -31.61 13.47
N LEU A 289 20.79 -30.46 14.04
CA LEU A 289 20.15 -30.43 15.35
C LEU A 289 18.83 -31.21 15.27
N PRO A 290 18.51 -32.03 16.29
CA PRO A 290 17.23 -32.70 16.33
C PRO A 290 16.11 -31.66 16.21
N LEU A 291 15.21 -31.87 15.26
CA LEU A 291 14.04 -30.98 15.09
C LEU A 291 13.23 -31.04 16.38
N ILE A 292 12.97 -29.89 16.96
CA ILE A 292 12.00 -29.78 18.08
C ILE A 292 10.65 -30.21 17.54
N PRO A 293 9.97 -31.17 18.16
CA PRO A 293 8.64 -31.59 17.72
C PRO A 293 7.68 -30.38 17.67
N VAL A 294 6.89 -30.30 16.61
CA VAL A 294 5.93 -29.19 16.43
C VAL A 294 4.97 -29.10 17.62
N ALA A 295 4.59 -30.25 18.18
CA ALA A 295 3.81 -30.34 19.40
C ALA A 295 4.39 -29.53 20.57
N THR A 296 5.70 -29.64 20.80
CA THR A 296 6.38 -28.91 21.87
C THR A 296 6.34 -27.41 21.64
N ILE A 297 6.51 -26.96 20.39
CA ILE A 297 6.45 -25.53 20.02
C ILE A 297 5.04 -24.99 20.22
N LEU A 298 4.01 -25.69 19.76
CA LEU A 298 2.62 -25.27 19.87
C LEU A 298 2.16 -25.27 21.33
N THR A 299 2.51 -26.29 22.13
CA THR A 299 2.20 -26.33 23.55
C THR A 299 2.86 -25.18 24.31
N ALA A 300 4.12 -24.86 23.99
CA ALA A 300 4.80 -23.72 24.60
C ALA A 300 4.14 -22.38 24.19
N ALA A 301 3.74 -22.24 22.93
CA ALA A 301 3.04 -21.06 22.46
C ALA A 301 1.68 -20.89 23.14
N GLN A 302 0.86 -21.92 23.21
CA GLN A 302 -0.46 -21.90 23.87
C GLN A 302 -0.38 -21.57 25.37
N LYS A 303 0.74 -21.89 26.02
CA LYS A 303 0.96 -21.54 27.42
C LYS A 303 1.27 -20.06 27.65
N HIS A 304 1.78 -19.37 26.60
CA HIS A 304 2.19 -17.97 26.69
C HIS A 304 1.19 -16.97 26.07
N TRP A 305 0.19 -17.45 25.36
CA TRP A 305 -0.87 -16.67 24.72
C TRP A 305 -2.23 -17.05 25.30
#